data_a4d567f3ceb4c469901f20eb5da11dd3
#
_entry.id   a4d567f3ceb4c469901f20eb5da11dd3
#
_cell.length_a   1.000
_cell.length_b   1.000
_cell.length_c   1.000
_cell.angle_alpha   90.00
_cell.angle_beta   90.00
_cell.angle_gamma   90.00
#
_symmetry.space_group_name_H-M   'P 1'
#
loop_
_entity.id
_entity.type
_entity.pdbx_description
1 polymer ?
#
loop_
_entity_poly.entity_id
_entity_poly.type
_entity_poly.pdbx_seq_one_letter_code
_entity_poly.pdbx_strand_id
1 'polypeptide(L)'
;MPSTFFGLTIASSGLSAYQVALNTSANNISNVQTKGYSKQQANRVASESIRAYAKYGSMGTGVTTESVKQLRNQYYDNKYWYNQSSVGLYETKLNYLKQIENYFIDDDSSKGFSTILNTMFNDLDTLKNNAGDVNTRQQFIGSAQNFATFFN
;
A
#
# COMPACT_ATOMS: atom_id res chain seq x y z
N MET A 1 38.80 27.35 -35.16
CA MET A 1 39.45 26.03 -35.22
C MET A 1 39.21 25.34 -33.88
N PRO A 2 38.88 24.09 -33.86
CA PRO A 2 38.80 23.36 -32.58
C PRO A 2 40.18 23.38 -31.92
N SER A 3 40.22 23.54 -30.61
CA SER A 3 41.45 23.52 -29.81
C SER A 3 42.16 22.17 -29.94
N THR A 4 43.49 22.15 -29.78
CA THR A 4 44.31 20.92 -29.76
C THR A 4 43.81 19.93 -28.69
N PHE A 5 43.12 20.42 -27.64
CA PHE A 5 42.52 19.62 -26.59
C PHE A 5 41.07 19.23 -26.82
N PHE A 6 40.51 19.49 -28.01
CA PHE A 6 39.11 19.21 -28.32
C PHE A 6 38.77 17.70 -28.19
N GLY A 7 39.70 16.85 -28.65
CA GLY A 7 39.56 15.39 -28.46
C GLY A 7 39.53 14.97 -27.00
N LEU A 8 40.27 15.65 -26.13
CA LEU A 8 40.24 15.38 -24.67
C LEU A 8 38.90 15.77 -24.04
N THR A 9 38.33 16.87 -24.51
CA THR A 9 36.97 17.29 -24.05
C THR A 9 35.92 16.28 -24.44
N ILE A 10 35.96 15.74 -25.66
CA ILE A 10 35.06 14.65 -26.11
C ILE A 10 35.24 13.39 -25.25
N ALA A 11 36.51 12.98 -25.01
CA ALA A 11 36.80 11.82 -24.17
C ALA A 11 36.32 12.01 -22.75
N SER A 12 36.49 13.19 -22.17
CA SER A 12 36.01 13.56 -20.82
C SER A 12 34.49 13.52 -20.74
N SER A 13 33.77 14.02 -21.74
CA SER A 13 32.31 13.95 -21.79
C SER A 13 31.82 12.51 -21.85
N GLY A 14 32.49 11.64 -22.63
CA GLY A 14 32.21 10.21 -22.68
C GLY A 14 32.41 9.54 -21.33
N LEU A 15 33.54 9.82 -20.69
CA LEU A 15 33.81 9.25 -19.33
C LEU A 15 32.76 9.65 -18.31
N SER A 16 32.40 10.94 -18.28
CA SER A 16 31.35 11.45 -17.38
C SER A 16 29.99 10.75 -17.62
N ALA A 17 29.60 10.61 -18.88
CA ALA A 17 28.35 9.93 -19.24
C ALA A 17 28.36 8.44 -18.86
N TYR A 18 29.48 7.76 -18.98
CA TYR A 18 29.63 6.37 -18.53
C TYR A 18 29.65 6.26 -17.02
N GLN A 19 30.26 7.19 -16.29
CA GLN A 19 30.19 7.22 -14.81
C GLN A 19 28.74 7.34 -14.31
N VAL A 20 27.94 8.21 -14.91
CA VAL A 20 26.51 8.32 -14.58
C VAL A 20 25.78 6.99 -14.84
N ALA A 21 26.06 6.34 -15.96
CA ALA A 21 25.43 5.05 -16.30
C ALA A 21 25.84 3.94 -15.32
N LEU A 22 27.11 3.89 -14.92
CA LEU A 22 27.62 2.94 -13.92
C LEU A 22 26.98 3.20 -12.55
N ASN A 23 26.94 4.44 -12.10
CA ASN A 23 26.30 4.82 -10.83
C ASN A 23 24.80 4.45 -10.83
N THR A 24 24.12 4.69 -11.94
CA THR A 24 22.70 4.31 -12.10
C THR A 24 22.53 2.78 -12.03
N SER A 25 23.42 2.03 -12.66
CA SER A 25 23.40 0.56 -12.62
C SER A 25 23.69 0.02 -11.22
N ALA A 26 24.68 0.58 -10.54
CA ALA A 26 25.02 0.25 -9.17
C ALA A 26 23.83 0.51 -8.21
N ASN A 27 23.18 1.67 -8.38
CA ASN A 27 21.98 1.99 -7.60
C ASN A 27 20.83 1.01 -7.87
N ASN A 28 20.63 0.61 -9.12
CA ASN A 28 19.62 -0.39 -9.48
C ASN A 28 19.90 -1.75 -8.83
N ILE A 29 21.17 -2.18 -8.83
CA ILE A 29 21.59 -3.45 -8.23
C ILE A 29 21.41 -3.39 -6.71
N SER A 30 21.84 -2.31 -6.07
CA SER A 30 21.72 -2.14 -4.62
C SER A 30 20.28 -2.16 -4.13
N ASN A 31 19.35 -1.69 -4.97
CA ASN A 31 17.94 -1.57 -4.62
C ASN A 31 17.05 -2.65 -5.26
N VAL A 32 17.63 -3.73 -5.82
CA VAL A 32 16.86 -4.77 -6.54
C VAL A 32 15.81 -5.44 -5.64
N GLN A 33 16.05 -5.54 -4.34
CA GLN A 33 15.13 -6.13 -3.36
C GLN A 33 14.31 -5.08 -2.58
N THR A 34 14.54 -3.78 -2.81
CA THR A 34 13.82 -2.72 -2.12
C THR A 34 12.38 -2.64 -2.63
N LYS A 35 11.42 -2.87 -1.74
CA LYS A 35 9.99 -2.81 -2.08
C LYS A 35 9.61 -1.42 -2.60
N GLY A 36 8.98 -1.38 -3.76
CA GLY A 36 8.55 -0.14 -4.39
C GLY A 36 9.62 0.57 -5.22
N TYR A 37 10.83 0.03 -5.29
CA TYR A 37 11.88 0.57 -6.14
C TYR A 37 11.56 0.36 -7.63
N SER A 38 11.78 1.39 -8.44
CA SER A 38 11.66 1.32 -9.91
C SER A 38 13.03 1.52 -10.55
N LYS A 39 13.40 0.60 -11.45
CA LYS A 39 14.65 0.66 -12.19
C LYS A 39 14.83 2.02 -12.86
N GLN A 40 16.03 2.61 -12.72
CA GLN A 40 16.40 3.85 -13.36
C GLN A 40 17.25 3.58 -14.61
N GLN A 41 17.14 4.44 -15.59
CA GLN A 41 17.94 4.42 -16.82
C GLN A 41 18.49 5.81 -17.10
N ALA A 42 19.80 5.89 -17.34
CA ALA A 42 20.46 7.09 -17.80
C ALA A 42 20.25 7.22 -19.32
N ASN A 43 19.59 8.30 -19.74
CA ASN A 43 19.39 8.63 -21.14
C ASN A 43 20.55 9.49 -21.63
N ARG A 44 21.27 9.01 -22.65
CA ARG A 44 22.45 9.68 -23.22
C ARG A 44 22.14 10.10 -24.64
N VAL A 45 22.51 11.32 -24.98
CA VAL A 45 22.32 11.91 -26.30
C VAL A 45 23.66 12.44 -26.80
N ALA A 46 23.81 12.48 -28.10
CA ALA A 46 24.97 13.17 -28.71
C ALA A 46 24.88 14.66 -28.38
N SER A 47 25.99 15.23 -27.96
CA SER A 47 26.08 16.70 -27.77
C SER A 47 25.93 17.43 -29.09
N GLU A 48 25.48 18.69 -29.05
CA GLU A 48 25.31 19.51 -30.25
C GLU A 48 26.60 19.58 -31.07
N SER A 49 26.49 19.33 -32.37
CA SER A 49 27.64 19.38 -33.28
C SER A 49 28.08 20.82 -33.53
N ILE A 50 29.41 21.05 -33.58
CA ILE A 50 29.97 22.31 -33.94
C ILE A 50 30.24 22.33 -35.46
N ARG A 51 29.83 23.40 -36.11
CA ARG A 51 30.10 23.60 -37.53
C ARG A 51 31.60 23.87 -37.75
N ALA A 52 32.29 22.95 -38.40
CA ALA A 52 33.68 23.15 -38.78
C ALA A 52 33.75 23.97 -40.06
N TYR A 53 34.66 24.95 -40.10
CA TYR A 53 34.82 25.76 -41.30
C TYR A 53 35.28 24.91 -42.47
N ALA A 54 34.67 25.15 -43.63
CA ALA A 54 34.97 24.66 -44.96
C ALA A 54 34.57 23.18 -45.25
N LYS A 55 35.49 22.33 -45.62
CA LYS A 55 35.22 21.05 -46.30
C LYS A 55 34.71 19.91 -45.40
N TYR A 56 34.76 20.04 -44.09
CA TYR A 56 34.51 18.92 -43.16
C TYR A 56 33.10 18.91 -42.55
N GLY A 57 32.25 19.89 -42.83
CA GLY A 57 30.87 19.93 -42.34
C GLY A 57 30.77 20.15 -40.84
N SER A 58 29.96 19.32 -40.15
CA SER A 58 29.76 19.37 -38.70
C SER A 58 30.64 18.37 -37.97
N MET A 59 31.25 18.78 -36.86
CA MET A 59 32.04 17.94 -36.00
C MET A 59 31.24 17.57 -34.74
N GLY A 60 31.24 16.30 -34.35
CA GLY A 60 30.65 15.84 -33.09
C GLY A 60 31.42 16.38 -31.87
N THR A 61 30.73 16.74 -30.83
CA THR A 61 31.29 17.31 -29.59
C THR A 61 31.29 16.36 -28.40
N GLY A 62 30.88 15.12 -28.63
CA GLY A 62 30.84 14.07 -27.60
C GLY A 62 29.43 13.66 -27.22
N VAL A 63 29.24 13.27 -25.97
CA VAL A 63 28.00 12.76 -25.44
C VAL A 63 27.63 13.46 -24.11
N THR A 64 26.34 13.67 -23.91
CA THR A 64 25.80 14.26 -22.69
C THR A 64 24.74 13.33 -22.12
N THR A 65 24.70 13.19 -20.79
CA THR A 65 23.56 12.55 -20.11
C THR A 65 22.45 13.58 -19.96
N GLU A 66 21.37 13.40 -20.71
CA GLU A 66 20.22 14.31 -20.70
C GLU A 66 19.41 14.16 -19.41
N SER A 67 19.18 12.94 -19.00
CA SER A 67 18.34 12.67 -17.83
C SER A 67 18.55 11.25 -17.28
N VAL A 68 18.26 11.06 -16.01
CA VAL A 68 18.06 9.75 -15.40
C VAL A 68 16.57 9.60 -15.07
N LYS A 69 15.90 8.67 -15.75
CA LYS A 69 14.44 8.47 -15.61
C LYS A 69 14.14 7.08 -15.06
N GLN A 70 13.06 6.99 -14.29
CA GLN A 70 12.53 5.71 -13.86
C GLN A 70 11.79 5.01 -15.01
N LEU A 71 12.09 3.73 -15.20
CA LEU A 71 11.34 2.87 -16.12
C LEU A 71 10.10 2.35 -15.42
N ARG A 72 8.99 3.03 -15.61
CA ARG A 72 7.68 2.63 -15.06
C ARG A 72 6.74 2.29 -16.22
N ASN A 73 5.90 1.28 -15.97
CA ASN A 73 4.83 0.92 -16.88
C ASN A 73 3.50 1.31 -16.23
N GLN A 74 2.86 2.34 -16.77
CA GLN A 74 1.63 2.91 -16.25
C GLN A 74 0.48 1.88 -16.13
N TYR A 75 0.45 0.89 -17.01
CA TYR A 75 -0.54 -0.19 -16.92
C TYR A 75 -0.41 -0.97 -15.60
N TYR A 76 0.83 -1.37 -15.24
CA TYR A 76 1.07 -2.11 -14.00
C TYR A 76 0.89 -1.23 -12.77
N ASP A 77 1.26 0.05 -12.84
CA ASP A 77 1.03 1.02 -11.78
C ASP A 77 -0.46 1.18 -11.48
N ASN A 78 -1.29 1.38 -12.51
CA ASN A 78 -2.73 1.49 -12.37
C ASN A 78 -3.35 0.20 -11.81
N LYS A 79 -2.91 -0.96 -12.29
CA LYS A 79 -3.36 -2.25 -11.78
C LYS A 79 -2.99 -2.46 -10.32
N TYR A 80 -1.78 -2.06 -9.93
CA TYR A 80 -1.34 -2.13 -8.54
C TYR A 80 -2.20 -1.23 -7.64
N TRP A 81 -2.45 0.01 -8.05
CA TRP A 81 -3.30 0.93 -7.27
C TRP A 81 -4.73 0.43 -7.12
N TYR A 82 -5.30 -0.11 -8.18
CA TYR A 82 -6.63 -0.72 -8.12
C TYR A 82 -6.68 -1.89 -7.13
N ASN A 83 -5.70 -2.79 -7.22
CA ASN A 83 -5.61 -3.93 -6.30
C ASN A 83 -5.39 -3.47 -4.85
N GLN A 84 -4.53 -2.48 -4.63
CA GLN A 84 -4.27 -1.93 -3.30
C GLN A 84 -5.51 -1.26 -2.70
N SER A 85 -6.28 -0.54 -3.52
CA SER A 85 -7.57 0.02 -3.10
C SER A 85 -8.56 -1.06 -2.69
N SER A 86 -8.62 -2.16 -3.47
CA SER A 86 -9.47 -3.31 -3.14
C SER A 86 -9.05 -4.00 -1.84
N VAL A 87 -7.75 -4.19 -1.63
CA VAL A 87 -7.21 -4.73 -0.36
C VAL A 87 -7.64 -3.85 0.81
N GLY A 88 -7.43 -2.53 0.72
CA GLY A 88 -7.84 -1.60 1.79
C GLY A 88 -9.35 -1.65 2.08
N LEU A 89 -10.20 -1.80 1.05
CA LEU A 89 -11.64 -1.99 1.23
C LEU A 89 -11.96 -3.26 2.03
N TYR A 90 -11.33 -4.39 1.66
CA TYR A 90 -11.58 -5.66 2.35
C TYR A 90 -10.99 -5.69 3.75
N GLU A 91 -9.83 -5.08 3.99
CA GLU A 91 -9.26 -4.93 5.34
C GLU A 91 -10.18 -4.10 6.25
N THR A 92 -10.73 -3.02 5.74
CA THR A 92 -11.69 -2.20 6.48
C THR A 92 -12.95 -2.99 6.81
N LYS A 93 -13.53 -3.70 5.83
CA LYS A 93 -14.67 -4.58 6.06
C LYS A 93 -14.37 -5.66 7.10
N LEU A 94 -13.20 -6.28 7.02
CA LEU A 94 -12.79 -7.31 7.98
C LEU A 94 -12.70 -6.75 9.41
N ASN A 95 -12.15 -5.55 9.55
CA ASN A 95 -12.06 -4.89 10.85
C ASN A 95 -13.44 -4.60 11.46
N TYR A 96 -14.39 -4.10 10.65
CA TYR A 96 -15.76 -3.90 11.11
C TYR A 96 -16.47 -5.22 11.46
N LEU A 97 -16.30 -6.25 10.63
CA LEU A 97 -16.87 -7.57 10.92
C LEU A 97 -16.31 -8.18 12.21
N LYS A 98 -15.00 -8.02 12.47
CA LYS A 98 -14.40 -8.45 13.73
C LYS A 98 -14.95 -7.68 14.95
N GLN A 99 -15.22 -6.38 14.79
CA GLN A 99 -15.87 -5.62 15.86
C GLN A 99 -17.28 -6.15 16.14
N ILE A 100 -18.06 -6.40 15.08
CA ILE A 100 -19.39 -7.00 15.21
C ILE A 100 -19.30 -8.39 15.84
N GLU A 101 -18.37 -9.23 15.39
CA GLU A 101 -18.13 -10.56 15.95
C GLU A 101 -17.87 -10.49 17.46
N ASN A 102 -17.05 -9.53 17.92
CA ASN A 102 -16.75 -9.36 19.34
C ASN A 102 -18.00 -9.04 20.19
N TYR A 103 -19.03 -8.44 19.62
CA TYR A 103 -20.30 -8.23 20.32
C TYR A 103 -21.12 -9.52 20.43
N PHE A 104 -20.89 -10.49 19.57
CA PHE A 104 -21.61 -11.77 19.56
C PHE A 104 -20.81 -12.95 20.18
N ILE A 105 -19.57 -12.68 20.63
CA ILE A 105 -18.78 -13.71 21.32
C ILE A 105 -19.50 -14.10 22.60
N ASP A 106 -19.75 -15.39 22.71
CA ASP A 106 -20.42 -16.04 23.83
C ASP A 106 -19.53 -17.19 24.32
N ASP A 107 -18.63 -16.88 25.24
CA ASP A 107 -17.72 -17.84 25.86
C ASP A 107 -17.91 -17.89 27.38
N ASP A 108 -17.26 -18.83 28.04
CA ASP A 108 -17.36 -19.03 29.50
C ASP A 108 -16.91 -17.77 30.30
N SER A 109 -16.19 -16.85 29.72
CA SER A 109 -15.69 -15.63 30.35
C SER A 109 -16.56 -14.40 30.08
N SER A 110 -17.32 -14.40 28.99
CA SER A 110 -18.17 -13.27 28.56
C SER A 110 -19.60 -13.76 28.28
N LYS A 111 -20.58 -13.23 29.02
CA LYS A 111 -22.00 -13.47 28.73
C LYS A 111 -22.38 -12.74 27.45
N GLY A 112 -22.37 -13.44 26.35
CA GLY A 112 -22.77 -12.93 25.05
C GLY A 112 -24.27 -12.98 24.81
N PHE A 113 -24.68 -12.64 23.61
CA PHE A 113 -26.09 -12.55 23.19
C PHE A 113 -26.87 -13.85 23.48
N SER A 114 -26.32 -15.01 23.14
CA SER A 114 -27.00 -16.28 23.28
C SER A 114 -27.25 -16.65 24.76
N THR A 115 -26.26 -16.38 25.61
CA THR A 115 -26.40 -16.63 27.06
C THR A 115 -27.46 -15.72 27.65
N ILE A 116 -27.49 -14.45 27.34
CA ILE A 116 -28.48 -13.49 27.84
C ILE A 116 -29.88 -13.86 27.36
N LEU A 117 -30.03 -14.22 26.10
CA LEU A 117 -31.29 -14.63 25.49
C LEU A 117 -31.81 -15.93 26.12
N ASN A 118 -30.94 -16.95 26.29
CA ASN A 118 -31.30 -18.21 26.91
C ASN A 118 -31.71 -18.02 28.39
N THR A 119 -31.03 -17.15 29.11
CA THR A 119 -31.41 -16.81 30.49
C THR A 119 -32.81 -16.22 30.53
N MET A 120 -33.13 -15.27 29.64
CA MET A 120 -34.47 -14.67 29.56
C MET A 120 -35.54 -15.71 29.22
N PHE A 121 -35.29 -16.67 28.31
CA PHE A 121 -36.24 -17.74 27.98
C PHE A 121 -36.41 -18.72 29.13
N ASN A 122 -35.36 -19.08 29.86
CA ASN A 122 -35.44 -19.95 31.03
C ASN A 122 -36.26 -19.30 32.18
N ASP A 123 -36.05 -17.99 32.39
CA ASP A 123 -36.84 -17.24 33.39
C ASP A 123 -38.30 -17.11 32.96
N LEU A 124 -38.58 -16.97 31.66
CA LEU A 124 -39.94 -16.98 31.11
C LEU A 124 -40.64 -18.32 31.33
N ASP A 125 -39.95 -19.44 31.14
CA ASP A 125 -40.50 -20.79 31.38
C ASP A 125 -40.74 -21.03 32.88
N THR A 126 -39.84 -20.53 33.73
CA THR A 126 -40.03 -20.54 35.18
C THR A 126 -41.24 -19.72 35.61
N LEU A 127 -41.40 -18.53 35.02
CA LEU A 127 -42.59 -17.69 35.26
C LEU A 127 -43.88 -18.37 34.81
N LYS A 128 -43.87 -19.03 33.65
CA LYS A 128 -45.01 -19.78 33.11
C LYS A 128 -45.48 -20.86 34.12
N ASN A 129 -44.53 -21.55 34.76
CA ASN A 129 -44.81 -22.63 35.72
C ASN A 129 -45.21 -22.10 37.10
N ASN A 130 -44.77 -20.91 37.50
CA ASN A 130 -45.00 -20.30 38.81
C ASN A 130 -45.47 -18.84 38.69
N ALA A 131 -46.51 -18.58 37.92
CA ALA A 131 -46.99 -17.23 37.61
C ALA A 131 -47.48 -16.42 38.84
N GLY A 132 -47.80 -17.10 39.95
CA GLY A 132 -48.24 -16.47 41.18
C GLY A 132 -47.11 -15.93 42.08
N ASP A 133 -45.87 -16.35 41.86
CA ASP A 133 -44.74 -15.95 42.69
C ASP A 133 -44.15 -14.61 42.23
N VAL A 134 -44.01 -13.70 43.19
CA VAL A 134 -43.45 -12.33 42.95
C VAL A 134 -41.97 -12.40 42.58
N ASN A 135 -41.21 -13.36 43.13
CA ASN A 135 -39.79 -13.49 42.86
C ASN A 135 -39.52 -13.91 41.39
N THR A 136 -40.31 -14.88 40.88
CA THR A 136 -40.17 -15.31 39.46
C THR A 136 -40.54 -14.20 38.49
N ARG A 137 -41.51 -13.35 38.83
CA ARG A 137 -41.82 -12.14 38.03
C ARG A 137 -40.67 -11.14 38.02
N GLN A 138 -40.06 -10.87 39.20
CA GLN A 138 -38.93 -9.95 39.29
C GLN A 138 -37.70 -10.48 38.57
N GLN A 139 -37.45 -11.79 38.63
CA GLN A 139 -36.34 -12.44 37.91
C GLN A 139 -36.49 -12.28 36.40
N PHE A 140 -37.69 -12.55 35.86
CA PHE A 140 -37.96 -12.35 34.43
C PHE A 140 -37.82 -10.89 34.01
N ILE A 141 -38.32 -9.94 34.81
CA ILE A 141 -38.16 -8.51 34.52
C ILE A 141 -36.68 -8.13 34.52
N GLY A 142 -35.87 -8.63 35.44
CA GLY A 142 -34.42 -8.39 35.48
C GLY A 142 -33.69 -8.94 34.27
N SER A 143 -34.00 -10.17 33.84
CA SER A 143 -33.39 -10.76 32.65
C SER A 143 -33.83 -10.05 31.36
N ALA A 144 -35.07 -9.61 31.25
CA ALA A 144 -35.56 -8.81 30.14
C ALA A 144 -34.89 -7.41 30.07
N GLN A 145 -34.67 -6.78 31.23
CA GLN A 145 -33.92 -5.52 31.32
C GLN A 145 -32.45 -5.71 30.89
N ASN A 146 -31.79 -6.77 31.35
CA ASN A 146 -30.42 -7.10 30.92
C ASN A 146 -30.34 -7.31 29.42
N PHE A 147 -31.33 -8.01 28.83
CA PHE A 147 -31.41 -8.19 27.40
C PHE A 147 -31.57 -6.84 26.66
N ALA A 148 -32.47 -5.98 27.14
CA ALA A 148 -32.68 -4.65 26.54
C ALA A 148 -31.42 -3.76 26.64
N THR A 149 -30.70 -3.84 27.77
CA THR A 149 -29.48 -3.04 28.00
C THR A 149 -28.31 -3.51 27.11
N PHE A 150 -28.30 -4.79 26.74
CA PHE A 150 -27.28 -5.33 25.85
C PHE A 150 -27.36 -4.73 24.44
N PHE A 151 -28.52 -4.26 24.01
CA PHE A 151 -28.74 -3.61 22.70
C PHE A 151 -28.69 -2.08 22.74
N ASN A 152 -28.48 -1.48 23.88
CA ASN A 152 -28.51 -0.02 24.03
C ASN A 152 -27.11 0.52 24.28
#